data_5a110a8e6f0a45599f4a297fc39be5bc
#
_entry.id   5a110a8e6f0a45599f4a297fc39be5bc
#
_cell.length_a   1.000
_cell.length_b   1.000
_cell.length_c   1.000
_cell.angle_alpha   90.00
_cell.angle_beta   90.00
_cell.angle_gamma   90.00
#
_symmetry.space_group_name_H-M   'P 1'
#
loop_
_entity.id
_entity.type
_entity.pdbx_description
1 polymer ?
#
loop_
_entity_poly.entity_id
_entity_poly.type
_entity_poly.pdbx_seq_one_letter_code
_entity_poly.pdbx_strand_id
1 'polypeptide(L)'
;MDDMAESAQNLKVLVVDDEPNIVELLTVSLKFQGFDVETANSGADALELARSWRPDAYILDVMMPEMDGFELLSKLRGEGLDSPVLFLTAKDAVEDRIHGLTIGADDYVTKPFSLEEVITRLRVILRRGNVTDDSNEDSTLRYADLTLNDDTHEVTKAGEIVELSPTEFNLLRYLMLNAEVVVSKAKILDNVWHYDFGGDGNVVESYISYLRRKVDTGDVQLIHTVRGVGYVLRTPRQ
;
A
#
# COMPACT_ATOMS: atom_id res chain seq x y z
N MET A 1 30.79 3.42 -30.41
CA MET A 1 30.91 3.57 -28.95
C MET A 1 30.18 4.84 -28.61
N ASP A 2 28.91 4.70 -28.47
CA ASP A 2 28.12 5.82 -27.96
C ASP A 2 26.77 5.27 -27.57
N ASP A 3 26.36 5.67 -26.35
CA ASP A 3 25.00 5.90 -25.99
C ASP A 3 24.11 4.69 -25.68
N MET A 4 24.36 4.12 -24.52
CA MET A 4 23.31 3.48 -23.72
C MET A 4 23.35 4.01 -22.28
N ALA A 5 23.18 5.33 -22.16
CA ALA A 5 22.68 5.91 -20.92
C ALA A 5 21.14 5.86 -21.01
N GLU A 6 20.56 4.72 -20.69
CA GLU A 6 19.14 4.58 -20.41
C GLU A 6 18.84 5.51 -19.24
N SER A 7 18.13 6.60 -19.52
CA SER A 7 17.72 7.58 -18.52
C SER A 7 16.81 6.89 -17.52
N ALA A 8 17.36 6.54 -16.36
CA ALA A 8 16.55 6.19 -15.22
C ALA A 8 15.64 7.39 -14.93
N GLN A 9 14.37 7.31 -15.33
CA GLN A 9 13.38 8.33 -14.98
C GLN A 9 13.30 8.36 -13.45
N ASN A 10 13.54 9.54 -12.87
CA ASN A 10 13.35 9.74 -11.44
C ASN A 10 11.89 9.52 -11.11
N LEU A 11 11.60 8.68 -10.11
CA LEU A 11 10.24 8.44 -9.65
C LEU A 11 9.63 9.74 -9.11
N LYS A 12 8.39 10.00 -9.49
CA LYS A 12 7.63 11.22 -9.17
C LYS A 12 6.89 11.06 -7.86
N VAL A 13 7.07 11.97 -6.93
CA VAL A 13 6.41 11.96 -5.63
C VAL A 13 5.68 13.28 -5.41
N LEU A 14 4.37 13.20 -5.17
CA LEU A 14 3.56 14.36 -4.78
C LEU A 14 3.45 14.41 -3.25
N VAL A 15 3.98 15.51 -2.67
CA VAL A 15 3.90 15.78 -1.23
C VAL A 15 2.77 16.78 -0.97
N VAL A 16 1.85 16.42 -0.08
CA VAL A 16 0.68 17.23 0.27
C VAL A 16 0.59 17.39 1.78
N ASP A 17 0.80 18.59 2.26
CA ASP A 17 0.74 18.96 3.66
C ASP A 17 0.48 20.49 3.75
N ASP A 18 -0.37 20.94 4.67
CA ASP A 18 -0.68 22.36 4.86
C ASP A 18 0.41 23.10 5.66
N GLU A 19 1.36 22.39 6.26
CA GLU A 19 2.52 22.94 6.96
C GLU A 19 3.71 23.16 6.01
N PRO A 20 4.04 24.43 5.62
CA PRO A 20 5.10 24.70 4.64
C PRO A 20 6.48 24.18 5.05
N ASN A 21 6.77 24.14 6.35
CA ASN A 21 8.05 23.64 6.87
C ASN A 21 8.21 22.13 6.63
N ILE A 22 7.12 21.35 6.74
CA ILE A 22 7.12 19.92 6.47
C ILE A 22 7.30 19.67 4.97
N VAL A 23 6.55 20.41 4.15
CA VAL A 23 6.64 20.35 2.69
C VAL A 23 8.08 20.64 2.22
N GLU A 24 8.70 21.71 2.71
CA GLU A 24 10.08 22.08 2.36
C GLU A 24 11.08 20.99 2.78
N LEU A 25 10.98 20.53 4.03
CA LEU A 25 11.85 19.50 4.60
C LEU A 25 11.80 18.20 3.80
N LEU A 26 10.60 17.72 3.48
CA LEU A 26 10.40 16.52 2.67
C LEU A 26 10.90 16.72 1.24
N THR A 27 10.58 17.86 0.63
CA THR A 27 10.99 18.16 -0.74
C THR A 27 12.50 18.12 -0.92
N VAL A 28 13.24 18.82 -0.05
CA VAL A 28 14.71 18.85 -0.10
C VAL A 28 15.28 17.45 0.09
N SER A 29 14.75 16.70 1.07
CA SER A 29 15.25 15.37 1.38
C SER A 29 14.96 14.35 0.28
N LEU A 30 13.76 14.37 -0.30
CA LEU A 30 13.38 13.46 -1.37
C LEU A 30 14.13 13.78 -2.68
N LYS A 31 14.30 15.05 -3.03
CA LYS A 31 15.12 15.46 -4.19
C LYS A 31 16.58 15.02 -4.03
N PHE A 32 17.14 15.12 -2.83
CA PHE A 32 18.48 14.61 -2.54
C PHE A 32 18.59 13.08 -2.72
N GLN A 33 17.50 12.36 -2.52
CA GLN A 33 17.41 10.91 -2.73
C GLN A 33 17.11 10.49 -4.17
N GLY A 34 17.03 11.46 -5.10
CA GLY A 34 16.85 11.22 -6.53
C GLY A 34 15.39 11.13 -6.98
N PHE A 35 14.43 11.56 -6.16
CA PHE A 35 13.04 11.65 -6.57
C PHE A 35 12.77 12.96 -7.33
N ASP A 36 11.82 12.92 -8.26
CA ASP A 36 11.19 14.12 -8.81
C ASP A 36 10.01 14.48 -7.90
N VAL A 37 9.97 15.72 -7.40
CA VAL A 37 9.03 16.09 -6.32
C VAL A 37 8.28 17.34 -6.68
N GLU A 38 6.96 17.22 -6.70
CA GLU A 38 6.00 18.32 -6.72
C GLU A 38 5.25 18.40 -5.38
N THR A 39 4.68 19.55 -5.09
CA THR A 39 4.05 19.83 -3.80
C THR A 39 2.71 20.52 -3.95
N ALA A 40 1.78 20.24 -3.03
CA ALA A 40 0.53 20.95 -2.88
C ALA A 40 0.28 21.26 -1.39
N ASN A 41 -0.34 22.40 -1.11
CA ASN A 41 -0.66 22.83 0.25
C ASN A 41 -2.14 22.65 0.60
N SER A 42 -2.91 22.05 -0.32
CA SER A 42 -4.32 21.74 -0.11
C SER A 42 -4.71 20.47 -0.88
N GLY A 43 -5.77 19.80 -0.44
CA GLY A 43 -6.32 18.65 -1.15
C GLY A 43 -6.83 18.97 -2.55
N ALA A 44 -7.37 20.19 -2.76
CA ALA A 44 -7.86 20.62 -4.07
C ALA A 44 -6.74 20.79 -5.08
N ASP A 45 -5.65 21.49 -4.69
CA ASP A 45 -4.47 21.67 -5.55
C ASP A 45 -3.80 20.33 -5.83
N ALA A 46 -3.72 19.46 -4.83
CA ALA A 46 -3.17 18.12 -4.97
C ALA A 46 -3.93 17.29 -6.01
N LEU A 47 -5.26 17.34 -6.02
CA LEU A 47 -6.09 16.61 -6.97
C LEU A 47 -5.88 17.11 -8.41
N GLU A 48 -5.80 18.43 -8.62
CA GLU A 48 -5.52 19.03 -9.92
C GLU A 48 -4.12 18.64 -10.42
N LEU A 49 -3.12 18.74 -9.55
CA LEU A 49 -1.74 18.38 -9.87
C LEU A 49 -1.59 16.88 -10.16
N ALA A 50 -2.25 16.02 -9.40
CA ALA A 50 -2.23 14.58 -9.62
C ALA A 50 -2.76 14.17 -11.01
N ARG A 51 -3.81 14.84 -11.50
CA ARG A 51 -4.39 14.59 -12.83
C ARG A 51 -3.41 14.91 -13.96
N SER A 52 -2.70 16.04 -13.83
CA SER A 52 -1.80 16.54 -14.87
C SER A 52 -0.42 15.92 -14.83
N TRP A 53 0.13 15.72 -13.64
CA TRP A 53 1.51 15.30 -13.44
C TRP A 53 1.70 13.80 -13.27
N ARG A 54 0.62 13.08 -12.84
CA ARG A 54 0.62 11.62 -12.66
C ARG A 54 1.80 11.14 -11.82
N PRO A 55 1.82 11.38 -10.50
CA PRO A 55 2.90 10.93 -9.62
C PRO A 55 2.91 9.40 -9.49
N ASP A 56 4.09 8.84 -9.22
CA ASP A 56 4.30 7.42 -8.96
C ASP A 56 3.96 7.06 -7.48
N ALA A 57 3.97 8.06 -6.59
CA ALA A 57 3.51 7.93 -5.20
C ALA A 57 3.03 9.26 -4.63
N TYR A 58 2.23 9.15 -3.57
CA TYR A 58 1.75 10.29 -2.78
C TYR A 58 2.28 10.20 -1.35
N ILE A 59 2.64 11.36 -0.77
CA ILE A 59 2.80 11.56 0.67
C ILE A 59 1.73 12.57 1.07
N LEU A 60 0.77 12.15 1.87
CA LEU A 60 -0.40 12.96 2.23
C LEU A 60 -0.47 13.19 3.74
N ASP A 61 -0.58 14.44 4.17
CA ASP A 61 -1.02 14.70 5.54
C ASP A 61 -2.48 14.31 5.71
N VAL A 62 -2.80 13.69 6.83
CA VAL A 62 -4.19 13.35 7.19
C VAL A 62 -4.97 14.60 7.58
N MET A 63 -4.35 15.49 8.36
CA MET A 63 -5.03 16.60 9.00
C MET A 63 -4.87 17.92 8.22
N MET A 64 -5.57 18.04 7.09
CA MET A 64 -5.56 19.26 6.30
C MET A 64 -6.92 20.00 6.38
N PRO A 65 -6.93 21.35 6.30
CA PRO A 65 -8.18 22.12 6.26
C PRO A 65 -8.95 21.86 4.96
N GLU A 66 -10.28 22.01 5.00
CA GLU A 66 -11.24 21.89 3.90
C GLU A 66 -11.40 20.49 3.33
N MET A 67 -10.30 19.81 2.97
CA MET A 67 -10.27 18.45 2.45
C MET A 67 -9.15 17.69 3.15
N ASP A 68 -9.50 16.75 4.01
CA ASP A 68 -8.52 15.92 4.70
C ASP A 68 -7.87 14.90 3.76
N GLY A 69 -6.78 14.28 4.24
CA GLY A 69 -6.03 13.33 3.42
C GLY A 69 -6.84 12.09 3.02
N PHE A 70 -7.81 11.69 3.81
CA PHE A 70 -8.67 10.54 3.52
C PHE A 70 -9.69 10.86 2.44
N GLU A 71 -10.29 12.04 2.50
CA GLU A 71 -11.19 12.53 1.46
C GLU A 71 -10.44 12.70 0.13
N LEU A 72 -9.21 13.24 0.18
CA LEU A 72 -8.35 13.35 -0.98
C LEU A 72 -8.05 11.96 -1.59
N LEU A 73 -7.65 10.99 -0.78
CA LEU A 73 -7.39 9.62 -1.27
C LEU A 73 -8.64 9.01 -1.91
N SER A 74 -9.81 9.16 -1.28
CA SER A 74 -11.06 8.66 -1.84
C SER A 74 -11.37 9.25 -3.22
N LYS A 75 -11.11 10.55 -3.42
CA LYS A 75 -11.28 11.22 -4.72
C LYS A 75 -10.26 10.76 -5.74
N LEU A 76 -8.98 10.61 -5.35
CA LEU A 76 -7.93 10.07 -6.23
C LEU A 76 -8.32 8.68 -6.75
N ARG A 77 -8.73 7.77 -5.86
CA ARG A 77 -9.17 6.42 -6.23
C ARG A 77 -10.43 6.44 -7.12
N GLY A 78 -11.39 7.33 -6.81
CA GLY A 78 -12.59 7.53 -7.62
C GLY A 78 -12.31 8.01 -9.06
N GLU A 79 -11.11 8.57 -9.30
CA GLU A 79 -10.65 9.03 -10.61
C GLU A 79 -9.66 8.05 -11.29
N GLY A 80 -9.42 6.87 -10.69
CA GLY A 80 -8.46 5.88 -11.20
C GLY A 80 -7.00 6.33 -11.08
N LEU A 81 -6.69 7.11 -10.05
CA LEU A 81 -5.33 7.52 -9.68
C LEU A 81 -4.85 6.61 -8.55
N ASP A 82 -4.33 5.43 -8.91
CA ASP A 82 -4.10 4.30 -8.01
C ASP A 82 -2.67 4.20 -7.48
N SER A 83 -1.82 5.21 -7.75
CA SER A 83 -0.45 5.25 -7.23
C SER A 83 -0.43 5.13 -5.71
N PRO A 84 0.59 4.46 -5.13
CA PRO A 84 0.67 4.20 -3.69
C PRO A 84 0.70 5.49 -2.85
N VAL A 85 0.12 5.38 -1.65
CA VAL A 85 -0.06 6.49 -0.71
C VAL A 85 0.58 6.19 0.63
N LEU A 86 1.47 7.08 1.06
CA LEU A 86 2.03 7.13 2.41
C LEU A 86 1.35 8.28 3.17
N PHE A 87 0.63 7.97 4.25
CA PHE A 87 0.06 9.00 5.10
C PHE A 87 1.05 9.51 6.15
N LEU A 88 0.99 10.82 6.40
CA LEU A 88 1.55 11.45 7.59
C LEU A 88 0.41 11.73 8.57
N THR A 89 0.52 11.30 9.82
CA THR A 89 -0.57 11.42 10.81
C THR A 89 -0.08 11.81 12.19
N ALA A 90 -0.91 12.48 12.99
CA ALA A 90 -0.61 12.73 14.39
C ALA A 90 -0.68 11.43 15.23
N LYS A 91 0.11 11.37 16.31
CA LYS A 91 0.31 10.16 17.14
C LYS A 91 -0.96 9.61 17.80
N ASP A 92 -1.98 10.44 17.98
CA ASP A 92 -3.18 10.10 18.77
C ASP A 92 -4.34 9.52 17.93
N ALA A 93 -4.16 9.43 16.62
CA ALA A 93 -5.18 9.01 15.67
C ALA A 93 -5.15 7.51 15.35
N VAL A 94 -5.25 6.64 16.35
CA VAL A 94 -5.35 5.17 16.12
C VAL A 94 -6.59 4.83 15.30
N GLU A 95 -7.69 5.56 15.51
CA GLU A 95 -8.93 5.41 14.73
C GLU A 95 -8.75 5.87 13.28
N ASP A 96 -7.99 6.95 13.07
CA ASP A 96 -7.68 7.47 11.73
C ASP A 96 -6.78 6.53 10.93
N ARG A 97 -5.86 5.80 11.59
CA ARG A 97 -5.03 4.76 10.94
C ARG A 97 -5.86 3.61 10.39
N ILE A 98 -6.84 3.13 11.18
CA ILE A 98 -7.75 2.07 10.76
C ILE A 98 -8.61 2.57 9.60
N HIS A 99 -9.04 3.83 9.64
CA HIS A 99 -9.84 4.44 8.58
C HIS A 99 -9.04 4.62 7.29
N GLY A 100 -7.82 5.19 7.36
CA GLY A 100 -6.95 5.40 6.19
C GLY A 100 -6.55 4.13 5.47
N LEU A 101 -6.20 3.10 6.22
CA LEU A 101 -5.91 1.78 5.66
C LEU A 101 -7.17 1.12 5.06
N THR A 102 -8.37 1.44 5.56
CA THR A 102 -9.64 0.93 5.03
C THR A 102 -9.97 1.50 3.65
N ILE A 103 -9.52 2.73 3.34
CA ILE A 103 -9.78 3.42 2.07
C ILE A 103 -8.67 3.24 1.03
N GLY A 104 -7.66 2.40 1.30
CA GLY A 104 -6.64 2.03 0.31
C GLY A 104 -5.31 2.77 0.41
N ALA A 105 -4.93 3.26 1.59
CA ALA A 105 -3.56 3.70 1.86
C ALA A 105 -2.60 2.50 1.94
N ASP A 106 -1.36 2.70 1.51
CA ASP A 106 -0.36 1.63 1.47
C ASP A 106 0.49 1.55 2.74
N ASP A 107 0.77 2.69 3.38
CA ASP A 107 1.46 2.77 4.66
C ASP A 107 1.19 4.14 5.33
N TYR A 108 1.68 4.33 6.57
CA TYR A 108 1.59 5.60 7.30
C TYR A 108 2.84 5.83 8.15
N VAL A 109 3.09 7.11 8.46
CA VAL A 109 4.15 7.57 9.36
C VAL A 109 3.54 8.53 10.38
N THR A 110 3.89 8.37 11.64
CA THR A 110 3.38 9.24 12.71
C THR A 110 4.25 10.45 12.93
N LYS A 111 3.66 11.64 13.00
CA LYS A 111 4.31 12.88 13.44
C LYS A 111 4.56 12.84 14.98
N PRO A 112 5.77 13.16 15.48
CA PRO A 112 6.96 13.53 14.76
C PRO A 112 7.67 12.31 14.15
N PHE A 113 8.19 12.44 12.93
CA PHE A 113 8.87 11.38 12.20
C PHE A 113 10.34 11.69 11.92
N SER A 114 11.11 10.68 11.59
CA SER A 114 12.42 10.84 10.96
C SER A 114 12.32 10.82 9.44
N LEU A 115 13.17 11.61 8.77
CA LEU A 115 13.24 11.59 7.31
C LEU A 115 13.63 10.23 6.75
N GLU A 116 14.51 9.53 7.46
CA GLU A 116 14.94 8.18 7.10
C GLU A 116 13.77 7.19 7.10
N GLU A 117 12.86 7.30 8.07
CA GLU A 117 11.64 6.49 8.12
C GLU A 117 10.74 6.76 6.92
N VAL A 118 10.44 8.03 6.63
CA VAL A 118 9.60 8.42 5.49
C VAL A 118 10.19 7.89 4.18
N ILE A 119 11.49 8.11 3.94
CA ILE A 119 12.16 7.67 2.72
C ILE A 119 12.17 6.13 2.60
N THR A 120 12.42 5.43 3.70
CA THR A 120 12.45 3.97 3.72
C THR A 120 11.07 3.40 3.37
N ARG A 121 10.01 3.91 3.99
CA ARG A 121 8.63 3.46 3.73
C ARG A 121 8.18 3.82 2.32
N LEU A 122 8.49 5.03 1.84
CA LEU A 122 8.21 5.46 0.48
C LEU A 122 8.83 4.51 -0.56
N ARG A 123 10.11 4.14 -0.38
CA ARG A 123 10.78 3.18 -1.28
C ARG A 123 10.14 1.80 -1.25
N VAL A 124 9.65 1.38 -0.10
CA VAL A 124 8.95 0.10 0.05
C VAL A 124 7.65 0.10 -0.75
N ILE A 125 6.80 1.12 -0.61
CA ILE A 125 5.53 1.19 -1.33
C ILE A 125 5.74 1.38 -2.84
N LEU A 126 6.75 2.16 -3.26
CA LEU A 126 7.11 2.34 -4.67
C LEU A 126 7.61 1.06 -5.33
N ARG A 127 8.40 0.25 -4.62
CA ARG A 127 8.89 -1.03 -5.15
C ARG A 127 7.75 -2.02 -5.39
N ARG A 128 6.65 -1.92 -4.64
CA ARG A 128 5.45 -2.72 -4.84
C ARG A 128 4.70 -2.36 -6.12
N GLY A 129 4.76 -1.08 -6.54
CA GLY A 129 4.16 -0.60 -7.80
C GLY A 129 5.01 -0.87 -9.05
N ASN A 130 6.31 -1.15 -8.89
CA ASN A 130 7.29 -1.28 -9.98
C ASN A 130 8.03 -2.63 -9.94
N VAL A 131 7.35 -3.75 -9.73
CA VAL A 131 7.96 -5.06 -9.97
C VAL A 131 7.87 -5.36 -11.46
N THR A 132 8.72 -4.69 -12.24
CA THR A 132 9.24 -5.22 -13.49
C THR A 132 10.58 -5.83 -13.12
N ASP A 133 10.60 -7.06 -12.65
CA ASP A 133 11.85 -7.78 -12.52
C ASP A 133 11.87 -8.96 -13.50
N ASP A 134 12.94 -8.93 -14.27
CA ASP A 134 13.31 -9.80 -15.36
C ASP A 134 13.62 -11.20 -14.81
N SER A 135 12.58 -11.97 -14.53
CA SER A 135 12.68 -13.41 -14.37
C SER A 135 11.43 -14.11 -14.89
N ASN A 136 11.57 -14.67 -16.02
CA ASN A 136 10.66 -15.51 -16.79
C ASN A 136 10.37 -16.83 -16.03
N GLU A 137 9.68 -16.74 -14.89
CA GLU A 137 9.01 -17.86 -14.22
C GLU A 137 7.67 -17.36 -13.70
N ASP A 138 6.63 -17.92 -14.23
CA ASP A 138 5.19 -17.79 -13.96
C ASP A 138 4.83 -16.84 -12.78
N SER A 139 4.73 -15.54 -13.06
CA SER A 139 4.36 -14.49 -12.08
C SER A 139 2.93 -14.67 -11.51
N THR A 140 2.30 -15.80 -11.82
CA THR A 140 0.93 -16.12 -11.46
C THR A 140 0.89 -17.15 -10.34
N LEU A 141 0.49 -16.70 -9.15
CA LEU A 141 0.18 -17.58 -8.03
C LEU A 141 -1.21 -18.20 -8.20
N ARG A 142 -1.35 -19.48 -7.96
CA ARG A 142 -2.62 -20.22 -8.02
C ARG A 142 -2.82 -21.03 -6.76
N TYR A 143 -3.99 -20.90 -6.14
CA TYR A 143 -4.38 -21.73 -5.01
C TYR A 143 -5.90 -21.92 -5.01
N ALA A 144 -6.35 -23.17 -5.07
CA ALA A 144 -7.77 -23.51 -5.25
C ALA A 144 -8.36 -22.79 -6.47
N ASP A 145 -9.35 -21.94 -6.26
CA ASP A 145 -10.00 -21.12 -7.29
C ASP A 145 -9.51 -19.66 -7.31
N LEU A 146 -8.47 -19.35 -6.52
CA LEU A 146 -7.80 -18.05 -6.55
C LEU A 146 -6.64 -18.06 -7.54
N THR A 147 -6.56 -16.99 -8.33
CA THR A 147 -5.40 -16.69 -9.18
C THR A 147 -4.97 -15.26 -8.89
N LEU A 148 -3.69 -15.05 -8.66
CA LEU A 148 -3.09 -13.74 -8.44
C LEU A 148 -1.93 -13.60 -9.41
N ASN A 149 -1.95 -12.55 -10.22
CA ASN A 149 -0.88 -12.21 -11.14
C ASN A 149 -0.10 -11.02 -10.59
N ASP A 150 1.18 -11.22 -10.30
CA ASP A 150 2.07 -10.20 -9.75
C ASP A 150 2.37 -9.08 -10.75
N ASP A 151 2.42 -9.38 -12.06
CA ASP A 151 2.76 -8.39 -13.09
C ASP A 151 1.59 -7.47 -13.40
N THR A 152 0.38 -8.02 -13.51
CA THR A 152 -0.82 -7.22 -13.82
C THR A 152 -1.53 -6.70 -12.58
N HIS A 153 -1.13 -7.12 -11.38
CA HIS A 153 -1.83 -6.86 -10.11
C HIS A 153 -3.29 -7.30 -10.11
N GLU A 154 -3.64 -8.25 -10.97
CA GLU A 154 -4.97 -8.80 -11.07
C GLU A 154 -5.17 -10.00 -10.14
N VAL A 155 -6.31 -10.02 -9.48
CA VAL A 155 -6.75 -11.18 -8.69
C VAL A 155 -8.08 -11.66 -9.25
N THR A 156 -8.18 -12.98 -9.43
CA THR A 156 -9.45 -13.60 -9.79
C THR A 156 -9.84 -14.68 -8.78
N LYS A 157 -11.14 -14.80 -8.53
CA LYS A 157 -11.76 -15.87 -7.74
C LYS A 157 -12.76 -16.60 -8.62
N ALA A 158 -12.55 -17.90 -8.84
CA ALA A 158 -13.39 -18.71 -9.74
C ALA A 158 -13.52 -18.10 -11.17
N GLY A 159 -12.51 -17.35 -11.62
CA GLY A 159 -12.46 -16.66 -12.92
C GLY A 159 -13.09 -15.26 -12.93
N GLU A 160 -13.67 -14.79 -11.84
CA GLU A 160 -14.20 -13.42 -11.72
C GLU A 160 -13.15 -12.51 -11.08
N ILE A 161 -13.02 -11.27 -11.61
CA ILE A 161 -12.07 -10.28 -11.09
C ILE A 161 -12.49 -9.84 -9.68
N VAL A 162 -11.51 -9.79 -8.77
CA VAL A 162 -11.68 -9.31 -7.40
C VAL A 162 -10.82 -8.06 -7.23
N GLU A 163 -11.47 -6.92 -7.02
CA GLU A 163 -10.78 -5.65 -6.76
C GLU A 163 -10.22 -5.64 -5.34
N LEU A 164 -8.89 -5.59 -5.23
CA LEU A 164 -8.16 -5.48 -3.98
C LEU A 164 -7.41 -4.14 -3.91
N SER A 165 -7.34 -3.55 -2.72
CA SER A 165 -6.38 -2.48 -2.49
C SER A 165 -4.96 -3.04 -2.50
N PRO A 166 -3.92 -2.21 -2.70
CA PRO A 166 -2.53 -2.68 -2.72
C PRO A 166 -2.13 -3.49 -1.48
N THR A 167 -2.59 -3.08 -0.29
CA THR A 167 -2.31 -3.82 0.95
C THR A 167 -3.08 -5.15 1.03
N GLU A 168 -4.33 -5.20 0.59
CA GLU A 168 -5.08 -6.46 0.49
C GLU A 168 -4.43 -7.42 -0.51
N PHE A 169 -3.96 -6.90 -1.65
CA PHE A 169 -3.21 -7.67 -2.65
C PHE A 169 -1.95 -8.28 -2.05
N ASN A 170 -1.12 -7.46 -1.39
CA ASN A 170 0.10 -7.92 -0.74
C ASN A 170 -0.16 -8.94 0.37
N LEU A 171 -1.23 -8.76 1.16
CA LEU A 171 -1.64 -9.72 2.18
C LEU A 171 -2.06 -11.05 1.54
N LEU A 172 -2.88 -11.00 0.49
CA LEU A 172 -3.30 -12.21 -0.23
C LEU A 172 -2.09 -12.91 -0.84
N ARG A 173 -1.21 -12.17 -1.52
CA ARG A 173 0.03 -12.67 -2.08
C ARG A 173 0.89 -13.39 -1.04
N TYR A 174 1.10 -12.75 0.12
CA TYR A 174 1.87 -13.35 1.20
C TYR A 174 1.23 -14.63 1.73
N LEU A 175 -0.09 -14.66 1.89
CA LEU A 175 -0.81 -15.86 2.30
C LEU A 175 -0.74 -16.97 1.24
N MET A 176 -0.81 -16.64 -0.05
CA MET A 176 -0.70 -17.61 -1.16
C MET A 176 0.71 -18.19 -1.26
N LEU A 177 1.76 -17.39 -1.12
CA LEU A 177 3.15 -17.87 -1.05
C LEU A 177 3.41 -18.81 0.14
N ASN A 178 2.62 -18.67 1.21
CA ASN A 178 2.69 -19.51 2.39
C ASN A 178 1.46 -20.41 2.53
N ALA A 179 0.85 -20.82 1.42
CA ALA A 179 -0.32 -21.68 1.46
C ALA A 179 -0.06 -22.96 2.27
N GLU A 180 -1.09 -23.43 2.99
CA GLU A 180 -1.05 -24.59 3.93
C GLU A 180 -0.18 -24.37 5.19
N VAL A 181 0.57 -23.26 5.29
CA VAL A 181 1.43 -22.94 6.43
C VAL A 181 0.76 -21.89 7.31
N VAL A 182 0.75 -22.10 8.64
CA VAL A 182 0.25 -21.10 9.58
C VAL A 182 1.28 -19.99 9.73
N VAL A 183 0.90 -18.77 9.39
CA VAL A 183 1.72 -17.57 9.55
C VAL A 183 1.24 -16.75 10.75
N SER A 184 2.17 -16.37 11.62
CA SER A 184 1.84 -15.56 12.80
C SER A 184 1.51 -14.12 12.41
N LYS A 185 0.74 -13.41 13.25
CA LYS A 185 0.46 -11.97 13.06
C LYS A 185 1.74 -11.15 12.91
N ALA A 186 2.77 -11.43 13.72
CA ALA A 186 4.06 -10.76 13.64
C ALA A 186 4.71 -10.95 12.27
N LYS A 187 4.75 -12.18 11.75
CA LYS A 187 5.29 -12.45 10.41
C LYS A 187 4.50 -11.77 9.31
N ILE A 188 3.17 -11.70 9.43
CA ILE A 188 2.33 -10.98 8.47
C ILE A 188 2.67 -9.49 8.52
N LEU A 189 2.78 -8.89 9.71
CA LEU A 189 3.18 -7.49 9.88
C LEU A 189 4.55 -7.23 9.25
N ASP A 190 5.55 -8.05 9.55
CA ASP A 190 6.90 -7.89 9.01
C ASP A 190 6.96 -7.95 7.48
N ASN A 191 6.17 -8.83 6.86
CA ASN A 191 6.26 -9.09 5.43
C ASN A 191 5.29 -8.26 4.58
N VAL A 192 4.15 -7.88 5.12
CA VAL A 192 3.13 -7.10 4.41
C VAL A 192 3.28 -5.61 4.71
N TRP A 193 3.64 -5.22 5.92
CA TRP A 193 3.82 -3.82 6.35
C TRP A 193 5.27 -3.40 6.58
N HIS A 194 6.24 -4.35 6.55
CA HIS A 194 7.68 -4.13 6.73
C HIS A 194 8.09 -3.19 7.87
N TYR A 195 8.44 -3.83 8.99
CA TYR A 195 9.20 -3.33 10.11
C TYR A 195 8.57 -2.28 11.04
N ASP A 196 8.70 -2.58 12.32
CA ASP A 196 8.46 -1.72 13.48
C ASP A 196 7.04 -1.13 13.61
N PHE A 197 6.06 -1.97 13.32
CA PHE A 197 4.71 -1.71 13.77
C PHE A 197 4.69 -1.76 15.30
N GLY A 198 5.16 -0.67 15.97
CA GLY A 198 4.86 -0.41 17.38
C GLY A 198 3.36 -0.20 17.57
N GLY A 199 2.55 -0.57 16.57
CA GLY A 199 1.12 -0.47 16.45
C GLY A 199 0.41 -1.79 16.70
N ASP A 200 -0.81 -1.64 17.12
CA ASP A 200 -1.76 -2.66 17.53
C ASP A 200 -1.89 -3.79 16.49
N GLY A 201 -1.68 -5.05 16.90
CA GLY A 201 -1.86 -6.23 16.06
C GLY A 201 -3.27 -6.38 15.46
N ASN A 202 -4.18 -5.49 15.79
CA ASN A 202 -5.55 -5.42 15.29
C ASN A 202 -5.64 -5.07 13.80
N VAL A 203 -4.60 -4.42 13.23
CA VAL A 203 -4.57 -4.10 11.79
C VAL A 203 -4.63 -5.37 10.94
N VAL A 204 -3.88 -6.40 11.29
CA VAL A 204 -3.91 -7.69 10.57
C VAL A 204 -5.31 -8.29 10.61
N GLU A 205 -5.99 -8.23 11.77
CA GLU A 205 -7.36 -8.74 11.91
C GLU A 205 -8.35 -8.01 11.00
N SER A 206 -8.23 -6.69 10.93
CA SER A 206 -9.06 -5.86 10.06
C SER A 206 -8.88 -6.23 8.59
N TYR A 207 -7.61 -6.30 8.11
CA TYR A 207 -7.31 -6.66 6.73
C TYR A 207 -7.69 -8.10 6.37
N ILE A 208 -7.50 -9.05 7.27
CA ILE A 208 -8.01 -10.41 7.10
C ILE A 208 -9.54 -10.40 6.98
N SER A 209 -10.23 -9.56 7.76
CA SER A 209 -11.69 -9.44 7.65
C SER A 209 -12.12 -8.84 6.31
N TYR A 210 -11.41 -7.82 5.80
CA TYR A 210 -11.70 -7.22 4.50
C TYR A 210 -11.41 -8.19 3.37
N LEU A 211 -10.27 -8.85 3.42
CA LEU A 211 -9.88 -9.83 2.41
C LEU A 211 -10.88 -11.00 2.35
N ARG A 212 -11.30 -11.54 3.50
CA ARG A 212 -12.34 -12.59 3.56
C ARG A 212 -13.64 -12.17 2.86
N ARG A 213 -14.08 -10.93 3.05
CA ARG A 213 -15.32 -10.44 2.41
C ARG A 213 -15.22 -10.43 0.89
N LYS A 214 -14.00 -10.36 0.35
CA LYS A 214 -13.76 -10.27 -1.10
C LYS A 214 -13.40 -11.63 -1.71
N VAL A 215 -12.61 -12.46 -1.01
CA VAL A 215 -12.10 -13.73 -1.56
C VAL A 215 -12.74 -14.98 -0.96
N ASP A 216 -13.34 -14.91 0.23
CA ASP A 216 -14.09 -16.03 0.84
C ASP A 216 -15.60 -15.93 0.54
N THR A 217 -15.95 -15.52 -0.67
CA THR A 217 -17.33 -15.44 -1.15
C THR A 217 -17.75 -16.80 -1.67
N GLY A 218 -18.61 -17.52 -0.95
CA GLY A 218 -19.13 -18.84 -1.32
C GLY A 218 -19.03 -19.87 -0.22
N ASP A 219 -19.25 -21.16 -0.56
CA ASP A 219 -19.32 -22.24 0.41
C ASP A 219 -17.95 -22.66 0.96
N VAL A 220 -16.86 -22.30 0.28
CA VAL A 220 -15.50 -22.71 0.65
C VAL A 220 -14.70 -21.51 1.15
N GLN A 221 -14.47 -21.47 2.47
CA GLN A 221 -13.57 -20.49 3.06
C GLN A 221 -12.11 -20.96 2.91
N LEU A 222 -11.25 -20.09 2.42
CA LEU A 222 -9.82 -20.38 2.22
C LEU A 222 -8.95 -19.80 3.34
N ILE A 223 -9.31 -18.63 3.89
CA ILE A 223 -8.53 -17.98 4.93
C ILE A 223 -9.05 -18.40 6.30
N HIS A 224 -8.24 -19.15 7.05
CA HIS A 224 -8.61 -19.66 8.37
C HIS A 224 -7.83 -18.98 9.49
N THR A 225 -8.48 -18.78 10.64
CA THR A 225 -7.82 -18.32 11.87
C THR A 225 -7.40 -19.52 12.71
N VAL A 226 -6.12 -19.57 13.06
CA VAL A 226 -5.59 -20.50 14.06
C VAL A 226 -5.45 -19.75 15.37
N ARG A 227 -6.41 -19.98 16.29
CA ARG A 227 -6.51 -19.22 17.55
C ARG A 227 -5.20 -19.22 18.32
N GLY A 228 -4.75 -18.03 18.75
CA GLY A 228 -3.51 -17.86 19.51
C GLY A 228 -2.21 -17.99 18.68
N VAL A 229 -2.29 -18.34 17.37
CA VAL A 229 -1.12 -18.55 16.50
C VAL A 229 -1.08 -17.55 15.35
N GLY A 230 -2.13 -17.49 14.52
CA GLY A 230 -2.16 -16.63 13.34
C GLY A 230 -3.19 -17.05 12.30
N TYR A 231 -2.82 -16.98 11.03
CA TYR A 231 -3.71 -17.26 9.90
C TYR A 231 -3.07 -18.24 8.93
N VAL A 232 -3.91 -18.93 8.17
CA VAL A 232 -3.48 -19.85 7.13
C VAL A 232 -4.44 -19.79 5.94
N LEU A 233 -3.90 -19.77 4.74
CA LEU A 233 -4.65 -19.99 3.51
C LEU A 233 -4.64 -21.49 3.21
N ARG A 234 -5.79 -22.13 3.25
CA ARG A 234 -5.94 -23.57 2.95
C ARG A 234 -7.37 -23.91 2.55
N THR A 235 -7.51 -25.03 1.83
CA THR A 235 -8.82 -25.65 1.64
C THR A 235 -9.33 -26.29 2.93
N PRO A 236 -10.65 -26.32 3.18
CA PRO A 236 -11.19 -27.04 4.33
C PRO A 236 -10.73 -28.49 4.34
N ARG A 237 -10.24 -28.96 5.48
CA ARG A 237 -9.95 -30.40 5.65
C ARG A 237 -11.28 -31.13 5.76
N GLN A 238 -11.46 -32.12 4.89
CA GLN A 238 -12.55 -33.06 4.99
C GLN A 238 -12.44 -33.92 6.25
#